data_b1429733e7750d789d4b2e745d18d5ea
#
_entry.id   b1429733e7750d789d4b2e745d18d5ea
#
_cell.length_a   1.000
_cell.length_b   1.000
_cell.length_c   1.000
_cell.angle_alpha   90.00
_cell.angle_beta   90.00
_cell.angle_gamma   90.00
#
_symmetry.space_group_name_H-M   'P 1'
#
loop_
_entity.id
_entity.type
_entity.pdbx_description
1 polymer ?
#
loop_
_entity_poly.entity_id
_entity_poly.type
_entity_poly.pdbx_seq_one_letter_code
_entity_poly.pdbx_strand_id
1 'polypeptide(L)'
;YNGNNLNSLFAQRRNILRPKFWRIVKDILTFNKACKAMVAENRDTSSLTLEDVIRELKLSDDFARYYILPMCAAIWSSSLEQTRKFPLTFFLQFFNNHGLLNITDRPQWYTIKGGSSQYIPPLIAPFESKVKLSTAVLSVAKSDDKWQVTDSSGNAAMYDHVVFACHSDQALKMIHSPTSLHRDILGNIPYAENDVVMHKDISQLPKRKLAWASWNYSLKEDASEEARPASVTYNMNILQRLEAQSTYCVTLNNTAEIDQKSILRSYQYAHPQYSASMVNAQARRNEICGVDNLHFCGAYWYNGFHEDGVTSALDVCSRFGEAL
;
A
#
# COMPACT_ATOMS: atom_id res chain seq x y z
N TYR A 1 16.81 -14.44 -2.96
CA TYR A 1 16.78 -14.46 -4.42
C TYR A 1 15.95 -13.27 -4.94
N ASN A 2 16.15 -12.94 -6.20
CA ASN A 2 15.45 -11.87 -6.89
C ASN A 2 15.04 -12.37 -8.29
N GLY A 3 13.82 -12.15 -8.70
CA GLY A 3 13.23 -12.67 -9.94
C GLY A 3 13.52 -11.84 -11.22
N ASN A 4 14.43 -10.87 -11.20
CA ASN A 4 14.68 -10.01 -12.35
C ASN A 4 15.37 -10.73 -13.53
N ASN A 5 16.26 -11.66 -13.23
CA ASN A 5 16.97 -12.49 -14.20
C ASN A 5 17.52 -13.77 -13.54
N LEU A 6 18.01 -14.70 -14.36
CA LEU A 6 18.59 -15.97 -13.86
C LEU A 6 19.78 -15.74 -12.91
N ASN A 7 20.57 -14.71 -13.13
CA ASN A 7 21.74 -14.41 -12.29
C ASN A 7 21.29 -13.99 -10.86
N SER A 8 20.28 -13.14 -10.75
CA SER A 8 19.72 -12.70 -9.48
C SER A 8 18.87 -13.79 -8.81
N LEU A 9 18.16 -14.59 -9.60
CA LEU A 9 17.39 -15.74 -9.10
C LEU A 9 18.31 -16.74 -8.42
N PHE A 10 19.46 -17.03 -9.03
CA PHE A 10 20.50 -17.91 -8.50
C PHE A 10 21.65 -17.14 -7.84
N ALA A 11 21.40 -16.01 -7.22
CA ALA A 11 22.41 -15.27 -6.45
C ALA A 11 23.11 -16.16 -5.40
N GLN A 12 22.38 -17.14 -4.85
CA GLN A 12 22.93 -18.27 -4.10
C GLN A 12 23.07 -19.47 -5.03
N ARG A 13 24.23 -19.64 -5.69
CA ARG A 13 24.47 -20.69 -6.70
C ARG A 13 24.08 -22.11 -6.25
N ARG A 14 24.23 -22.43 -4.94
CA ARG A 14 23.82 -23.71 -4.37
C ARG A 14 22.34 -24.03 -4.56
N ASN A 15 21.48 -23.03 -4.81
CA ASN A 15 20.06 -23.23 -5.04
C ASN A 15 19.77 -23.98 -6.35
N ILE A 16 20.69 -23.95 -7.33
CA ILE A 16 20.62 -24.75 -8.57
C ILE A 16 20.51 -26.24 -8.26
N LEU A 17 21.17 -26.72 -7.19
CA LEU A 17 21.20 -28.11 -6.79
C LEU A 17 20.14 -28.47 -5.72
N ARG A 18 19.25 -27.55 -5.35
CA ARG A 18 18.27 -27.76 -4.29
C ARG A 18 16.89 -28.06 -4.86
N PRO A 19 16.34 -29.29 -4.70
CA PRO A 19 14.98 -29.64 -5.16
C PRO A 19 13.91 -28.72 -4.57
N LYS A 20 14.07 -28.33 -3.30
CA LYS A 20 13.20 -27.38 -2.62
C LYS A 20 13.05 -26.07 -3.39
N PHE A 21 14.15 -25.51 -3.91
CA PHE A 21 14.13 -24.26 -4.67
C PHE A 21 13.40 -24.39 -6.01
N TRP A 22 13.61 -25.50 -6.71
CA TRP A 22 12.91 -25.79 -7.96
C TRP A 22 11.42 -26.04 -7.77
N ARG A 23 11.02 -26.60 -6.61
CA ARG A 23 9.61 -26.71 -6.24
C ARG A 23 8.96 -25.33 -6.13
N ILE A 24 9.58 -24.38 -5.43
CA ILE A 24 9.09 -22.99 -5.34
C ILE A 24 8.94 -22.38 -6.74
N VAL A 25 9.93 -22.54 -7.62
CA VAL A 25 9.86 -22.03 -9.00
C VAL A 25 8.68 -22.65 -9.75
N LYS A 26 8.49 -23.97 -9.68
CA LYS A 26 7.36 -24.67 -10.28
C LYS A 26 6.02 -24.15 -9.75
N ASP A 27 5.93 -23.96 -8.44
CA ASP A 27 4.71 -23.48 -7.78
C ASP A 27 4.38 -22.04 -8.22
N ILE A 28 5.38 -21.17 -8.38
CA ILE A 28 5.21 -19.82 -8.94
C ILE A 28 4.58 -19.89 -10.33
N LEU A 29 5.11 -20.76 -11.21
CA LEU A 29 4.58 -20.93 -12.57
C LEU A 29 3.14 -21.44 -12.57
N THR A 30 2.85 -22.42 -11.72
CA THR A 30 1.51 -23.01 -11.56
C THR A 30 0.52 -21.97 -11.07
N PHE A 31 0.88 -21.26 -10.01
CA PHE A 31 0.07 -20.20 -9.42
C PHE A 31 -0.24 -19.08 -10.43
N ASN A 32 0.79 -18.54 -11.09
CA ASN A 32 0.61 -17.45 -12.06
C ASN A 32 -0.29 -17.88 -13.22
N LYS A 33 -0.12 -19.11 -13.74
CA LYS A 33 -0.97 -19.66 -14.82
C LYS A 33 -2.43 -19.78 -14.37
N ALA A 34 -2.67 -20.32 -13.18
CA ALA A 34 -4.02 -20.48 -12.65
C ALA A 34 -4.70 -19.14 -12.38
N CYS A 35 -3.99 -18.18 -11.76
CA CYS A 35 -4.53 -16.84 -11.51
C CYS A 35 -4.89 -16.12 -12.81
N LYS A 36 -4.07 -16.22 -13.85
CA LYS A 36 -4.37 -15.64 -15.17
C LYS A 36 -5.61 -16.31 -15.80
N ALA A 37 -5.76 -17.63 -15.68
CA ALA A 37 -6.94 -18.31 -16.18
C ALA A 37 -8.22 -17.85 -15.43
N MET A 38 -8.16 -17.71 -14.11
CA MET A 38 -9.28 -17.20 -13.31
C MET A 38 -9.71 -15.79 -13.76
N VAL A 39 -8.76 -14.92 -14.08
CA VAL A 39 -9.04 -13.57 -14.59
C VAL A 39 -9.65 -13.63 -15.99
N ALA A 40 -9.07 -14.43 -16.91
CA ALA A 40 -9.52 -14.53 -18.29
C ALA A 40 -10.94 -15.15 -18.41
N GLU A 41 -11.26 -16.08 -17.52
CA GLU A 41 -12.55 -16.78 -17.47
C GLU A 41 -13.60 -16.04 -16.64
N ASN A 42 -13.27 -14.87 -16.06
CA ASN A 42 -14.12 -14.12 -15.13
C ASN A 42 -14.68 -15.00 -14.02
N ARG A 43 -13.86 -15.91 -13.48
CA ARG A 43 -14.28 -16.83 -12.41
C ARG A 43 -14.75 -16.02 -11.19
N ASP A 44 -15.91 -16.34 -10.63
CA ASP A 44 -16.35 -15.76 -9.36
C ASP A 44 -15.38 -16.20 -8.24
N THR A 45 -14.71 -15.22 -7.66
CA THR A 45 -13.74 -15.38 -6.59
C THR A 45 -14.10 -14.58 -5.35
N SER A 46 -15.32 -14.04 -5.29
CA SER A 46 -15.76 -13.09 -4.26
C SER A 46 -15.73 -13.67 -2.84
N SER A 47 -15.93 -14.98 -2.69
CA SER A 47 -15.89 -15.69 -1.42
C SER A 47 -14.54 -16.33 -1.10
N LEU A 48 -13.57 -16.25 -2.00
CA LEU A 48 -12.28 -16.94 -1.87
C LEU A 48 -11.20 -16.03 -1.30
N THR A 49 -10.27 -16.65 -0.59
CA THR A 49 -9.05 -16.02 -0.06
C THR A 49 -7.81 -16.50 -0.81
N LEU A 50 -6.67 -15.85 -0.58
CA LEU A 50 -5.38 -16.29 -1.10
C LEU A 50 -5.02 -17.69 -0.59
N GLU A 51 -5.34 -18.01 0.67
CA GLU A 51 -5.13 -19.36 1.26
C GLU A 51 -5.95 -20.43 0.55
N ASP A 52 -7.18 -20.11 0.13
CA ASP A 52 -8.03 -21.08 -0.58
C ASP A 52 -7.41 -21.49 -1.91
N VAL A 53 -6.83 -20.56 -2.65
CA VAL A 53 -6.14 -20.86 -3.91
C VAL A 53 -4.85 -21.65 -3.69
N ILE A 54 -4.07 -21.28 -2.67
CA ILE A 54 -2.85 -22.04 -2.31
C ILE A 54 -3.22 -23.50 -2.04
N ARG A 55 -4.30 -23.73 -1.31
CA ARG A 55 -4.82 -25.06 -0.97
C ARG A 55 -5.41 -25.79 -2.18
N GLU A 56 -6.26 -25.12 -2.98
CA GLU A 56 -6.89 -25.68 -4.19
C GLU A 56 -5.83 -26.19 -5.18
N LEU A 57 -4.79 -25.41 -5.41
CA LEU A 57 -3.69 -25.74 -6.32
C LEU A 57 -2.65 -26.68 -5.70
N LYS A 58 -2.80 -27.07 -4.43
CA LYS A 58 -1.86 -27.91 -3.67
C LYS A 58 -0.43 -27.41 -3.72
N LEU A 59 -0.25 -26.09 -3.59
CA LEU A 59 1.06 -25.47 -3.61
C LEU A 59 1.80 -25.75 -2.29
N SER A 60 3.13 -25.74 -2.35
CA SER A 60 3.95 -26.04 -1.17
C SER A 60 3.93 -24.91 -0.14
N ASP A 61 4.09 -25.27 1.14
CA ASP A 61 4.30 -24.28 2.23
C ASP A 61 5.48 -23.37 1.96
N ASP A 62 6.51 -23.88 1.28
CA ASP A 62 7.68 -23.11 0.88
C ASP A 62 7.33 -22.00 -0.13
N PHE A 63 6.44 -22.28 -1.08
CA PHE A 63 5.91 -21.24 -1.99
C PHE A 63 5.16 -20.17 -1.21
N ALA A 64 4.27 -20.57 -0.31
CA ALA A 64 3.52 -19.64 0.52
C ALA A 64 4.48 -18.78 1.36
N ARG A 65 5.35 -19.41 2.16
CA ARG A 65 6.21 -18.75 3.14
C ARG A 65 7.32 -17.91 2.52
N TYR A 66 7.93 -18.34 1.41
CA TYR A 66 9.11 -17.69 0.85
C TYR A 66 8.84 -16.89 -0.42
N TYR A 67 7.61 -16.88 -0.93
CA TYR A 67 7.28 -16.12 -2.13
C TYR A 67 6.01 -15.28 -1.98
N ILE A 68 4.81 -15.92 -1.99
CA ILE A 68 3.58 -15.14 -2.20
C ILE A 68 3.15 -14.34 -0.98
N LEU A 69 3.18 -14.92 0.22
CA LEU A 69 2.79 -14.21 1.44
C LEU A 69 3.72 -13.03 1.74
N PRO A 70 5.07 -13.19 1.70
CA PRO A 70 5.97 -12.07 1.88
C PRO A 70 5.80 -10.97 0.85
N MET A 71 5.54 -11.33 -0.41
CA MET A 71 5.35 -10.35 -1.47
C MET A 71 4.08 -9.51 -1.24
N CYS A 72 2.97 -10.14 -0.89
CA CYS A 72 1.74 -9.43 -0.56
C CYS A 72 1.89 -8.60 0.72
N ALA A 73 2.48 -9.18 1.76
CA ALA A 73 2.73 -8.49 3.02
C ALA A 73 3.61 -7.24 2.82
N ALA A 74 4.60 -7.31 1.90
CA ALA A 74 5.43 -6.18 1.54
C ALA A 74 4.67 -5.06 0.79
N ILE A 75 3.70 -5.43 -0.04
CA ILE A 75 2.88 -4.47 -0.81
C ILE A 75 1.93 -3.71 0.12
N TRP A 76 1.27 -4.42 1.03
CA TRP A 76 0.18 -3.86 1.85
C TRP A 76 0.52 -3.68 3.33
N SER A 77 1.78 -3.84 3.72
CA SER A 77 2.27 -3.69 5.11
C SER A 77 1.45 -4.51 6.12
N SER A 78 1.01 -5.71 5.71
CA SER A 78 0.21 -6.64 6.51
C SER A 78 1.08 -7.72 7.15
N SER A 79 0.53 -8.48 8.11
CA SER A 79 1.16 -9.70 8.60
C SER A 79 0.98 -10.87 7.61
N LEU A 80 1.78 -11.93 7.74
CA LEU A 80 1.61 -13.13 6.91
C LEU A 80 0.25 -13.79 7.16
N GLU A 81 -0.23 -13.79 8.42
CA GLU A 81 -1.55 -14.32 8.78
C GLU A 81 -2.69 -13.55 8.12
N GLN A 82 -2.63 -12.22 8.15
CA GLN A 82 -3.62 -11.37 7.46
C GLN A 82 -3.58 -11.59 5.96
N THR A 83 -2.38 -11.74 5.40
CA THR A 83 -2.19 -11.98 3.96
C THR A 83 -2.83 -13.28 3.49
N ARG A 84 -2.85 -14.35 4.31
CA ARG A 84 -3.54 -15.59 3.98
C ARG A 84 -5.05 -15.37 3.76
N LYS A 85 -5.66 -14.53 4.58
CA LYS A 85 -7.09 -14.19 4.56
C LYS A 85 -7.45 -13.10 3.53
N PHE A 86 -6.48 -12.70 2.70
CA PHE A 86 -6.65 -11.61 1.75
C PHE A 86 -7.69 -11.97 0.67
N PRO A 87 -8.64 -11.06 0.37
CA PRO A 87 -9.68 -11.32 -0.64
C PRO A 87 -9.07 -11.60 -2.02
N LEU A 88 -9.39 -12.77 -2.59
CA LEU A 88 -8.79 -13.22 -3.83
C LEU A 88 -9.11 -12.31 -5.01
N THR A 89 -10.34 -11.83 -5.12
CA THR A 89 -10.75 -10.93 -6.21
C THR A 89 -9.87 -9.67 -6.26
N PHE A 90 -9.65 -9.04 -5.11
CA PHE A 90 -8.79 -7.86 -5.00
C PHE A 90 -7.33 -8.22 -5.36
N PHE A 91 -6.81 -9.34 -4.86
CA PHE A 91 -5.48 -9.83 -5.18
C PHE A 91 -5.30 -10.03 -6.70
N LEU A 92 -6.21 -10.75 -7.35
CA LEU A 92 -6.15 -11.04 -8.78
C LEU A 92 -6.17 -9.77 -9.62
N GLN A 93 -7.08 -8.85 -9.31
CA GLN A 93 -7.19 -7.58 -10.00
C GLN A 93 -5.90 -6.77 -9.91
N PHE A 94 -5.35 -6.64 -8.69
CA PHE A 94 -4.11 -5.91 -8.46
C PHE A 94 -2.92 -6.56 -9.18
N PHE A 95 -2.70 -7.87 -8.99
CA PHE A 95 -1.56 -8.57 -9.58
C PHE A 95 -1.61 -8.60 -11.10
N ASN A 96 -2.81 -8.72 -11.67
CA ASN A 96 -3.01 -8.68 -13.12
C ASN A 96 -2.72 -7.27 -13.68
N ASN A 97 -3.29 -6.23 -13.10
CA ASN A 97 -3.13 -4.85 -13.54
C ASN A 97 -1.68 -4.37 -13.49
N HIS A 98 -0.91 -4.84 -12.50
CA HIS A 98 0.50 -4.48 -12.33
C HIS A 98 1.47 -5.45 -13.02
N GLY A 99 0.97 -6.43 -13.77
CA GLY A 99 1.79 -7.42 -14.48
C GLY A 99 2.60 -8.33 -13.55
N LEU A 100 2.23 -8.44 -12.27
CA LEU A 100 2.97 -9.23 -11.28
C LEU A 100 2.79 -10.75 -11.49
N LEU A 101 1.75 -11.16 -12.21
CA LEU A 101 1.57 -12.54 -12.66
C LEU A 101 2.40 -12.88 -13.91
N ASN A 102 3.13 -11.91 -14.48
CA ASN A 102 3.96 -12.11 -15.64
C ASN A 102 5.41 -12.45 -15.25
N ILE A 103 6.04 -13.33 -16.02
CA ILE A 103 7.47 -13.62 -15.91
C ILE A 103 8.24 -12.78 -16.90
N THR A 104 7.74 -12.69 -18.11
CA THR A 104 8.17 -11.82 -19.21
C THR A 104 7.17 -10.71 -19.42
N ASP A 105 7.51 -9.70 -20.19
CA ASP A 105 6.64 -8.58 -20.57
C ASP A 105 6.05 -7.83 -19.34
N ARG A 106 6.91 -7.63 -18.33
CA ARG A 106 6.55 -6.82 -17.17
C ARG A 106 6.54 -5.35 -17.54
N PRO A 107 5.57 -4.56 -17.02
CA PRO A 107 5.54 -3.12 -17.25
C PRO A 107 6.83 -2.45 -16.75
N GLN A 108 7.32 -1.46 -17.52
CA GLN A 108 8.43 -0.64 -17.06
C GLN A 108 7.95 0.29 -15.95
N TRP A 109 8.59 0.20 -14.80
CA TRP A 109 8.34 1.09 -13.66
C TRP A 109 9.16 2.38 -13.81
N TYR A 110 8.54 3.49 -13.40
CA TYR A 110 9.15 4.82 -13.40
C TYR A 110 9.03 5.45 -12.02
N THR A 111 9.93 6.37 -11.71
CA THR A 111 9.85 7.26 -10.55
C THR A 111 10.03 8.70 -11.03
N ILE A 112 9.49 9.63 -10.27
CA ILE A 112 9.67 11.07 -10.57
C ILE A 112 11.10 11.46 -10.24
N LYS A 113 11.81 12.07 -11.19
CA LYS A 113 13.17 12.55 -10.97
C LYS A 113 13.19 13.57 -9.84
N GLY A 114 14.02 13.34 -8.83
CA GLY A 114 14.08 14.17 -7.63
C GLY A 114 13.06 13.83 -6.55
N GLY A 115 12.23 12.77 -6.76
CA GLY A 115 11.22 12.31 -5.83
C GLY A 115 9.83 12.92 -6.04
N SER A 116 8.83 12.32 -5.43
CA SER A 116 7.41 12.69 -5.63
C SER A 116 7.08 14.12 -5.18
N SER A 117 7.85 14.72 -4.27
CA SER A 117 7.66 16.11 -3.87
C SER A 117 7.81 17.13 -5.03
N GLN A 118 8.44 16.72 -6.14
CA GLN A 118 8.67 17.62 -7.29
C GLN A 118 7.38 18.03 -8.02
N TYR A 119 6.32 17.23 -7.96
CA TYR A 119 5.04 17.60 -8.58
C TYR A 119 4.16 18.50 -7.70
N ILE A 120 4.46 18.62 -6.40
CA ILE A 120 3.63 19.42 -5.48
C ILE A 120 3.60 20.90 -5.85
N PRO A 121 4.75 21.61 -6.04
CA PRO A 121 4.74 23.02 -6.37
C PRO A 121 3.93 23.37 -7.63
N PRO A 122 4.10 22.69 -8.77
CA PRO A 122 3.30 22.98 -9.95
C PRO A 122 1.81 22.68 -9.77
N LEU A 123 1.44 21.67 -8.97
CA LEU A 123 0.03 21.38 -8.69
C LEU A 123 -0.65 22.46 -7.86
N ILE A 124 0.02 22.98 -6.84
CA ILE A 124 -0.57 23.98 -5.93
C ILE A 124 -0.44 25.41 -6.43
N ALA A 125 0.42 25.70 -7.42
CA ALA A 125 0.70 27.06 -7.89
C ALA A 125 -0.56 27.92 -8.15
N PRO A 126 -1.66 27.41 -8.74
CA PRO A 126 -2.86 28.22 -9.00
C PRO A 126 -3.59 28.68 -7.73
N PHE A 127 -3.37 28.01 -6.59
CA PHE A 127 -4.06 28.28 -5.32
C PHE A 127 -3.14 28.27 -4.10
N GLU A 128 -1.81 28.43 -4.31
CA GLU A 128 -0.79 28.39 -3.25
C GLU A 128 -1.11 29.35 -2.09
N SER A 129 -1.61 30.55 -2.39
CA SER A 129 -2.00 31.54 -1.38
C SER A 129 -3.16 31.10 -0.48
N LYS A 130 -3.91 30.07 -0.87
CA LYS A 130 -5.02 29.49 -0.09
C LYS A 130 -4.58 28.28 0.73
N VAL A 131 -3.36 27.77 0.52
CA VAL A 131 -2.82 26.63 1.26
C VAL A 131 -2.37 27.07 2.65
N LYS A 132 -2.94 26.48 3.70
CA LYS A 132 -2.57 26.74 5.09
C LYS A 132 -1.76 25.56 5.63
N LEU A 133 -0.46 25.73 5.75
CA LEU A 133 0.44 24.73 6.36
C LEU A 133 0.38 24.82 7.89
N SER A 134 0.75 23.74 8.56
CA SER A 134 0.75 23.60 10.03
C SER A 134 -0.59 24.00 10.68
N THR A 135 -1.69 23.80 9.95
CA THR A 135 -3.03 24.21 10.34
C THR A 135 -3.96 22.98 10.26
N ALA A 136 -3.90 22.14 11.28
CA ALA A 136 -4.73 20.94 11.33
C ALA A 136 -6.21 21.29 11.54
N VAL A 137 -7.11 20.62 10.83
CA VAL A 137 -8.55 20.69 11.09
C VAL A 137 -8.87 19.82 12.31
N LEU A 138 -9.56 20.38 13.29
CA LEU A 138 -9.98 19.69 14.51
C LEU A 138 -11.42 19.20 14.43
N SER A 139 -12.30 19.98 13.83
CA SER A 139 -13.74 19.68 13.79
C SER A 139 -14.39 20.21 12.53
N VAL A 140 -15.34 19.42 12.02
CA VAL A 140 -16.29 19.77 10.94
C VAL A 140 -17.68 19.55 11.47
N ALA A 141 -18.40 20.64 11.72
CA ALA A 141 -19.76 20.62 12.31
C ALA A 141 -20.77 21.22 11.34
N LYS A 142 -21.95 20.61 11.22
CA LYS A 142 -23.04 21.17 10.43
C LYS A 142 -23.64 22.36 11.16
N SER A 143 -23.84 23.46 10.44
CA SER A 143 -24.47 24.68 10.93
C SER A 143 -25.41 25.19 9.83
N ASP A 144 -26.70 25.00 10.03
CA ASP A 144 -27.74 25.22 9.03
C ASP A 144 -27.43 24.49 7.72
N ASP A 145 -27.35 25.19 6.60
CA ASP A 145 -27.06 24.64 5.27
C ASP A 145 -25.55 24.56 4.96
N LYS A 146 -24.68 24.95 5.90
CA LYS A 146 -23.22 25.03 5.71
C LYS A 146 -22.46 24.14 6.70
N TRP A 147 -21.19 24.04 6.48
CA TRP A 147 -20.25 23.34 7.36
C TRP A 147 -19.27 24.31 7.99
N GLN A 148 -19.23 24.32 9.32
CA GLN A 148 -18.22 25.03 10.08
C GLN A 148 -16.98 24.15 10.22
N VAL A 149 -15.86 24.63 9.72
CA VAL A 149 -14.55 23.99 9.86
C VAL A 149 -13.73 24.77 10.89
N THR A 150 -13.32 24.09 11.97
CA THR A 150 -12.48 24.65 13.02
C THR A 150 -11.07 24.09 12.95
N ASP A 151 -10.07 24.95 12.91
CA ASP A 151 -8.65 24.59 12.84
C ASP A 151 -7.95 24.58 14.22
N SER A 152 -6.70 24.12 14.23
CA SER A 152 -5.86 24.02 15.44
C SER A 152 -5.48 25.36 16.07
N SER A 153 -5.68 26.47 15.36
CA SER A 153 -5.48 27.83 15.88
C SER A 153 -6.74 28.44 16.48
N GLY A 154 -7.85 27.67 16.50
CA GLY A 154 -9.15 28.10 17.00
C GLY A 154 -9.96 28.93 16.01
N ASN A 155 -9.49 29.09 14.76
CA ASN A 155 -10.26 29.78 13.73
C ASN A 155 -11.39 28.87 13.24
N ALA A 156 -12.58 29.46 13.05
CA ALA A 156 -13.73 28.79 12.47
C ALA A 156 -14.17 29.52 11.20
N ALA A 157 -14.42 28.75 10.13
CA ALA A 157 -14.89 29.28 8.84
C ALA A 157 -16.03 28.43 8.30
N MET A 158 -16.95 29.05 7.55
CA MET A 158 -18.13 28.42 6.98
C MET A 158 -17.90 28.08 5.51
N TYR A 159 -18.28 26.86 5.13
CA TYR A 159 -18.12 26.35 3.76
C TYR A 159 -19.38 25.68 3.28
N ASP A 160 -19.68 25.80 1.99
CA ASP A 160 -20.81 25.12 1.35
C ASP A 160 -20.51 23.62 1.13
N HIS A 161 -19.25 23.28 0.85
CA HIS A 161 -18.78 21.91 0.65
C HIS A 161 -17.48 21.66 1.45
N VAL A 162 -17.32 20.42 1.93
CA VAL A 162 -16.08 19.98 2.57
C VAL A 162 -15.58 18.70 1.90
N VAL A 163 -14.33 18.68 1.49
CA VAL A 163 -13.66 17.50 0.92
C VAL A 163 -12.62 16.99 1.89
N PHE A 164 -12.81 15.80 2.43
CA PHE A 164 -11.84 15.10 3.25
C PHE A 164 -10.85 14.36 2.34
N ALA A 165 -9.61 14.84 2.26
CA ALA A 165 -8.51 14.23 1.52
C ALA A 165 -7.45 13.65 2.48
N CYS A 166 -7.87 13.13 3.62
CA CYS A 166 -7.09 12.50 4.68
C CYS A 166 -7.53 11.05 4.89
N HIS A 167 -6.94 10.32 5.82
CA HIS A 167 -7.38 8.95 6.16
C HIS A 167 -8.84 8.92 6.61
N SER A 168 -9.53 7.82 6.33
CA SER A 168 -10.96 7.66 6.64
C SER A 168 -11.25 7.76 8.14
N ASP A 169 -10.36 7.18 8.99
CA ASP A 169 -10.46 7.26 10.45
C ASP A 169 -10.27 8.69 10.96
N GLN A 170 -9.39 9.48 10.32
CA GLN A 170 -9.18 10.89 10.62
C GLN A 170 -10.41 11.71 10.21
N ALA A 171 -10.94 11.48 9.02
CA ALA A 171 -12.18 12.11 8.56
C ALA A 171 -13.33 11.84 9.53
N LEU A 172 -13.52 10.58 9.94
CA LEU A 172 -14.56 10.19 10.89
C LEU A 172 -14.41 10.90 12.24
N LYS A 173 -13.18 11.05 12.73
CA LYS A 173 -12.90 11.77 14.00
C LYS A 173 -13.20 13.26 13.91
N MET A 174 -12.99 13.89 12.75
CA MET A 174 -13.23 15.33 12.56
C MET A 174 -14.70 15.68 12.42
N ILE A 175 -15.55 14.78 11.93
CA ILE A 175 -17.00 15.02 11.81
C ILE A 175 -17.62 15.05 13.21
N HIS A 176 -18.11 16.21 13.63
CA HIS A 176 -18.65 16.43 15.00
C HIS A 176 -19.82 15.49 15.34
N SER A 177 -20.73 15.27 14.39
CA SER A 177 -21.89 14.38 14.56
C SER A 177 -22.02 13.42 13.38
N PRO A 178 -21.11 12.39 13.29
CA PRO A 178 -21.15 11.46 12.17
C PRO A 178 -22.41 10.60 12.20
N THR A 179 -23.04 10.38 11.05
CA THR A 179 -24.18 9.46 10.90
C THR A 179 -23.78 8.01 11.14
N SER A 180 -24.75 7.10 11.24
CA SER A 180 -24.48 5.66 11.28
C SER A 180 -23.74 5.17 10.03
N LEU A 181 -24.09 5.70 8.85
CA LEU A 181 -23.40 5.39 7.58
C LEU A 181 -21.96 5.86 7.56
N HIS A 182 -21.67 7.06 8.08
CA HIS A 182 -20.27 7.53 8.22
C HIS A 182 -19.44 6.57 9.09
N ARG A 183 -20.01 6.13 10.25
CA ARG A 183 -19.33 5.19 11.15
C ARG A 183 -19.13 3.82 10.51
N ASP A 184 -20.16 3.32 9.82
CA ASP A 184 -20.14 2.02 9.19
C ASP A 184 -19.17 1.97 7.99
N ILE A 185 -19.12 3.00 7.17
CA ILE A 185 -18.27 3.00 5.97
C ILE A 185 -16.84 3.43 6.30
N LEU A 186 -16.63 4.60 6.90
CA LEU A 186 -15.29 5.11 7.20
C LEU A 186 -14.58 4.30 8.30
N GLY A 187 -15.34 3.78 9.27
CA GLY A 187 -14.81 2.98 10.38
C GLY A 187 -14.44 1.55 9.99
N ASN A 188 -14.94 1.03 8.87
CA ASN A 188 -14.59 -0.30 8.36
C ASN A 188 -13.33 -0.30 7.45
N ILE A 189 -12.61 0.82 7.39
CA ILE A 189 -11.29 0.94 6.76
C ILE A 189 -10.25 1.01 7.88
N PRO A 190 -9.72 -0.13 8.35
CA PRO A 190 -8.77 -0.16 9.46
C PRO A 190 -7.37 0.28 8.99
N TYR A 191 -6.59 0.83 9.93
CA TYR A 191 -5.20 1.23 9.69
C TYR A 191 -4.27 0.53 10.68
N ALA A 192 -3.07 0.19 10.23
CA ALA A 192 -1.99 -0.30 11.07
C ALA A 192 -0.83 0.69 11.07
N GLU A 193 -0.31 0.98 12.25
CA GLU A 193 0.88 1.80 12.42
C GLU A 193 2.13 1.04 11.96
N ASN A 194 3.02 1.74 11.27
CA ASN A 194 4.30 1.21 10.83
C ASN A 194 5.43 2.15 11.26
N ASP A 195 6.47 1.56 11.84
CA ASP A 195 7.75 2.24 12.01
C ASP A 195 8.43 2.37 10.65
N VAL A 196 8.83 3.56 10.29
CA VAL A 196 9.54 3.83 9.02
C VAL A 196 10.83 4.55 9.31
N VAL A 197 11.96 3.91 9.00
CA VAL A 197 13.29 4.45 9.31
C VAL A 197 14.10 4.64 8.04
N MET A 198 14.55 5.85 7.79
CA MET A 198 15.54 6.17 6.75
C MET A 198 16.94 6.04 7.34
N HIS A 199 17.82 5.23 6.71
CA HIS A 199 19.13 4.89 7.22
C HIS A 199 20.14 4.52 6.12
N LYS A 200 21.40 4.28 6.52
CA LYS A 200 22.50 3.83 5.65
C LYS A 200 23.00 2.41 6.00
N ASP A 201 22.33 1.72 6.88
CA ASP A 201 22.71 0.36 7.28
C ASP A 201 22.35 -0.66 6.21
N ILE A 202 23.37 -1.14 5.47
CA ILE A 202 23.21 -2.13 4.41
C ILE A 202 23.04 -3.57 4.94
N SER A 203 23.18 -3.79 6.26
CA SER A 203 22.94 -5.10 6.86
C SER A 203 21.47 -5.53 6.75
N GLN A 204 20.57 -4.55 6.58
CA GLN A 204 19.15 -4.77 6.32
C GLN A 204 18.85 -5.28 4.89
N LEU A 205 19.85 -5.28 4.01
CA LEU A 205 19.73 -5.79 2.65
C LEU A 205 20.27 -7.24 2.55
N PRO A 206 19.90 -8.01 1.51
CA PRO A 206 20.41 -9.35 1.32
C PRO A 206 21.94 -9.38 1.32
N LYS A 207 22.55 -10.38 2.00
CA LYS A 207 24.03 -10.56 2.04
C LYS A 207 24.68 -10.63 0.66
N ARG A 208 23.96 -11.12 -0.34
CA ARG A 208 24.44 -11.20 -1.73
C ARG A 208 23.94 -9.99 -2.51
N LYS A 209 24.83 -9.07 -2.90
CA LYS A 209 24.47 -7.88 -3.69
C LYS A 209 23.69 -8.21 -4.98
N LEU A 210 23.95 -9.34 -5.62
CA LEU A 210 23.18 -9.82 -6.78
C LEU A 210 21.69 -10.08 -6.48
N ALA A 211 21.32 -10.25 -5.22
CA ALA A 211 19.92 -10.41 -4.81
C ALA A 211 19.26 -9.08 -4.41
N TRP A 212 19.98 -7.97 -4.39
CA TRP A 212 19.42 -6.67 -4.06
C TRP A 212 18.34 -6.29 -5.07
N ALA A 213 17.21 -5.81 -4.57
CA ALA A 213 16.10 -5.29 -5.34
C ALA A 213 15.70 -3.93 -4.76
N SER A 214 14.81 -3.22 -5.46
CA SER A 214 14.18 -2.01 -4.92
C SER A 214 13.47 -2.30 -3.60
N TRP A 215 12.81 -3.45 -3.49
CA TRP A 215 12.11 -3.95 -2.31
C TRP A 215 12.76 -5.24 -1.84
N ASN A 216 13.18 -5.28 -0.59
CA ASN A 216 13.83 -6.44 0.01
C ASN A 216 13.06 -6.84 1.26
N TYR A 217 12.40 -8.00 1.22
CA TYR A 217 11.69 -8.56 2.34
C TYR A 217 12.64 -9.37 3.23
N SER A 218 12.56 -9.16 4.54
CA SER A 218 13.30 -9.93 5.54
C SER A 218 12.36 -10.86 6.29
N LEU A 219 12.60 -12.18 6.18
CA LEU A 219 11.94 -13.20 6.98
C LEU A 219 12.78 -13.53 8.20
N LYS A 220 12.17 -13.53 9.37
CA LYS A 220 12.74 -14.10 10.59
C LYS A 220 12.19 -15.54 10.74
N GLU A 221 13.04 -16.48 11.15
CA GLU A 221 12.64 -17.88 11.33
C GLU A 221 12.12 -18.13 12.76
N ASP A 222 11.26 -17.27 13.30
CA ASP A 222 10.64 -17.45 14.61
C ASP A 222 9.11 -17.53 14.52
N ALA A 223 8.47 -18.14 15.53
CA ALA A 223 7.02 -18.31 15.58
C ALA A 223 6.22 -17.01 15.65
N SER A 224 6.86 -15.88 15.97
CA SER A 224 6.23 -14.57 16.03
C SER A 224 6.14 -13.89 14.65
N GLU A 225 6.79 -14.42 13.63
CA GLU A 225 6.84 -13.87 12.27
C GLU A 225 5.45 -13.78 11.61
N GLU A 226 4.59 -14.78 11.84
CA GLU A 226 3.27 -14.82 11.18
C GLU A 226 2.34 -13.70 11.65
N ALA A 227 2.48 -13.27 12.90
CA ALA A 227 1.64 -12.23 13.50
C ALA A 227 2.20 -10.81 13.35
N ARG A 228 3.49 -10.66 13.02
CA ARG A 228 4.13 -9.34 12.88
C ARG A 228 3.82 -8.69 11.54
N PRO A 229 3.74 -7.35 11.49
CA PRO A 229 3.78 -6.63 10.22
C PRO A 229 5.05 -6.98 9.44
N ALA A 230 4.93 -7.00 8.12
CA ALA A 230 6.05 -7.29 7.23
C ALA A 230 7.23 -6.34 7.46
N SER A 231 8.44 -6.90 7.54
CA SER A 231 9.68 -6.11 7.51
C SER A 231 10.18 -6.00 6.07
N VAL A 232 10.20 -4.78 5.56
CA VAL A 232 10.62 -4.48 4.19
C VAL A 232 11.67 -3.39 4.20
N THR A 233 12.76 -3.61 3.47
CA THR A 233 13.79 -2.59 3.25
C THR A 233 13.80 -2.17 1.79
N TYR A 234 13.48 -0.91 1.53
CA TYR A 234 13.62 -0.28 0.21
C TYR A 234 15.07 0.14 0.02
N ASN A 235 15.69 -0.31 -1.07
CA ASN A 235 16.97 0.23 -1.54
C ASN A 235 16.68 1.43 -2.44
N MET A 236 16.82 2.64 -1.90
CA MET A 236 16.46 3.87 -2.59
C MET A 236 17.37 4.16 -3.80
N ASN A 237 18.63 3.71 -3.74
CA ASN A 237 19.56 3.86 -4.88
C ASN A 237 19.08 3.07 -6.11
N ILE A 238 18.52 1.86 -5.90
CA ILE A 238 17.93 1.07 -6.98
C ILE A 238 16.57 1.65 -7.37
N LEU A 239 15.70 1.95 -6.39
CA LEU A 239 14.33 2.39 -6.62
C LEU A 239 14.27 3.71 -7.40
N GLN A 240 15.10 4.67 -7.05
CA GLN A 240 15.11 6.02 -7.64
C GLN A 240 16.33 6.28 -8.53
N ARG A 241 17.18 5.28 -8.79
CA ARG A 241 18.44 5.40 -9.54
C ARG A 241 19.31 6.54 -9.04
N LEU A 242 19.52 6.59 -7.71
CA LEU A 242 20.32 7.62 -7.08
C LEU A 242 21.81 7.38 -7.37
N GLU A 243 22.48 8.40 -7.92
CA GLU A 243 23.94 8.44 -8.05
C GLU A 243 24.53 8.97 -6.74
N ALA A 244 24.73 8.09 -5.76
CA ALA A 244 25.22 8.46 -4.44
C ALA A 244 26.31 7.49 -3.96
N GLN A 245 27.28 8.01 -3.20
CA GLN A 245 28.36 7.22 -2.62
C GLN A 245 27.86 6.22 -1.56
N SER A 246 26.81 6.58 -0.82
CA SER A 246 26.20 5.72 0.19
C SER A 246 24.95 5.02 -0.37
N THR A 247 24.66 3.83 0.15
CA THR A 247 23.35 3.19 -0.08
C THR A 247 22.37 3.72 0.94
N TYR A 248 21.28 4.31 0.46
CA TYR A 248 20.18 4.79 1.29
C TYR A 248 19.08 3.75 1.34
N CYS A 249 18.64 3.43 2.55
CA CYS A 249 17.58 2.47 2.81
C CYS A 249 16.41 3.14 3.52
N VAL A 250 15.21 2.66 3.25
CA VAL A 250 14.03 2.93 4.07
C VAL A 250 13.48 1.60 4.53
N THR A 251 13.49 1.36 5.83
CA THR A 251 13.04 0.08 6.41
C THR A 251 11.77 0.27 7.22
N LEU A 252 10.81 -0.62 7.00
CA LEU A 252 9.55 -0.71 7.73
C LEU A 252 9.64 -1.84 8.77
N ASN A 253 9.15 -1.56 9.98
CA ASN A 253 8.87 -2.53 11.04
C ASN A 253 10.10 -3.39 11.46
N ASN A 254 11.30 -2.82 11.40
CA ASN A 254 12.52 -3.49 11.87
C ASN A 254 13.52 -2.54 12.55
N THR A 255 13.02 -1.50 13.20
CA THR A 255 13.83 -0.41 13.80
C THR A 255 14.88 -0.92 14.76
N ALA A 256 14.58 -1.96 15.55
CA ALA A 256 15.49 -2.51 16.56
C ALA A 256 16.75 -3.16 15.97
N GLU A 257 16.72 -3.59 14.72
CA GLU A 257 17.83 -4.27 14.05
C GLU A 257 18.71 -3.30 13.23
N ILE A 258 18.36 -2.02 13.18
CA ILE A 258 19.11 -1.01 12.43
C ILE A 258 20.21 -0.42 13.33
N ASP A 259 21.43 -0.33 12.82
CA ASP A 259 22.49 0.40 13.53
C ASP A 259 22.09 1.84 13.78
N GLN A 260 21.96 2.20 15.06
CA GLN A 260 21.49 3.51 15.51
C GLN A 260 22.31 4.68 14.93
N LYS A 261 23.63 4.46 14.70
CA LYS A 261 24.52 5.47 14.12
C LYS A 261 24.25 5.73 12.64
N SER A 262 23.58 4.80 11.97
CA SER A 262 23.25 4.89 10.55
C SER A 262 21.88 5.53 10.29
N ILE A 263 21.06 5.74 11.33
CA ILE A 263 19.72 6.31 11.22
C ILE A 263 19.81 7.78 10.85
N LEU A 264 19.06 8.17 9.84
CA LEU A 264 18.94 9.55 9.36
C LEU A 264 17.64 10.19 9.85
N ARG A 265 16.53 9.47 9.77
CA ARG A 265 15.20 9.91 10.22
C ARG A 265 14.32 8.72 10.57
N SER A 266 13.39 8.93 11.49
CA SER A 266 12.37 7.96 11.88
C SER A 266 10.99 8.60 11.81
N TYR A 267 9.99 7.84 11.36
CA TYR A 267 8.61 8.25 11.21
C TYR A 267 7.68 7.14 11.68
N GLN A 268 6.45 7.53 12.03
CA GLN A 268 5.32 6.62 12.22
C GLN A 268 4.30 6.89 11.11
N TYR A 269 3.95 5.87 10.32
CA TYR A 269 2.95 5.99 9.28
C TYR A 269 1.87 4.93 9.42
N ALA A 270 0.62 5.36 9.44
CA ALA A 270 -0.52 4.48 9.39
C ALA A 270 -0.79 4.05 7.94
N HIS A 271 -1.02 2.75 7.73
CA HIS A 271 -1.31 2.18 6.42
C HIS A 271 -2.63 1.44 6.43
N PRO A 272 -3.52 1.64 5.44
CA PRO A 272 -4.81 0.95 5.40
C PRO A 272 -4.61 -0.56 5.25
N GLN A 273 -5.40 -1.33 6.01
CA GLN A 273 -5.35 -2.79 6.02
C GLN A 273 -6.46 -3.35 5.14
N TYR A 274 -6.09 -3.93 4.02
CA TYR A 274 -7.03 -4.50 3.06
C TYR A 274 -7.67 -5.77 3.60
N SER A 275 -8.98 -5.72 3.79
CA SER A 275 -9.81 -6.79 4.35
C SER A 275 -11.15 -6.86 3.60
N ALA A 276 -11.92 -7.90 3.82
CA ALA A 276 -13.26 -8.01 3.25
C ALA A 276 -14.16 -6.84 3.69
N SER A 277 -14.03 -6.37 4.95
CA SER A 277 -14.79 -5.20 5.43
C SER A 277 -14.40 -3.93 4.70
N MET A 278 -13.11 -3.70 4.41
CA MET A 278 -12.65 -2.56 3.65
C MET A 278 -13.16 -2.59 2.21
N VAL A 279 -13.07 -3.73 1.52
CA VAL A 279 -13.58 -3.88 0.14
C VAL A 279 -15.09 -3.58 0.09
N ASN A 280 -15.84 -4.02 1.09
CA ASN A 280 -17.27 -3.73 1.22
C ASN A 280 -17.52 -2.23 1.46
N ALA A 281 -16.73 -1.59 2.31
CA ALA A 281 -16.80 -0.15 2.56
C ALA A 281 -16.48 0.67 1.29
N GLN A 282 -15.46 0.27 0.52
CA GLN A 282 -15.12 0.90 -0.76
C GLN A 282 -16.29 0.90 -1.74
N ALA A 283 -17.00 -0.23 -1.88
CA ALA A 283 -18.14 -0.37 -2.77
C ALA A 283 -19.32 0.56 -2.37
N ARG A 284 -19.40 0.94 -1.09
CA ARG A 284 -20.46 1.76 -0.51
C ARG A 284 -20.11 3.25 -0.40
N ARG A 285 -18.96 3.69 -0.94
CA ARG A 285 -18.48 5.08 -0.87
C ARG A 285 -19.56 6.10 -1.26
N ASN A 286 -20.35 5.80 -2.29
CA ASN A 286 -21.38 6.71 -2.80
C ASN A 286 -22.56 6.92 -1.84
N GLU A 287 -22.72 6.10 -0.81
CA GLU A 287 -23.76 6.29 0.21
C GLU A 287 -23.44 7.46 1.15
N ILE A 288 -22.17 7.91 1.21
CA ILE A 288 -21.73 9.03 2.05
C ILE A 288 -21.05 10.15 1.26
N CYS A 289 -20.41 9.86 0.13
CA CYS A 289 -19.69 10.86 -0.65
C CYS A 289 -20.65 11.69 -1.51
N GLY A 290 -20.66 13.00 -1.30
CA GLY A 290 -21.60 13.95 -1.94
C GLY A 290 -22.93 14.11 -1.19
N VAL A 291 -23.16 13.35 -0.13
CA VAL A 291 -24.33 13.51 0.73
C VAL A 291 -24.09 14.68 1.70
N ASP A 292 -25.07 15.54 1.84
CA ASP A 292 -24.96 16.76 2.68
C ASP A 292 -23.73 17.63 2.36
N ASN A 293 -23.25 17.61 1.12
CA ASN A 293 -22.05 18.34 0.66
C ASN A 293 -20.74 17.92 1.36
N LEU A 294 -20.69 16.72 1.95
CA LEU A 294 -19.45 16.11 2.41
C LEU A 294 -18.89 15.16 1.35
N HIS A 295 -17.63 15.29 1.06
CA HIS A 295 -16.95 14.48 0.05
C HIS A 295 -15.71 13.81 0.66
N PHE A 296 -15.37 12.62 0.17
CA PHE A 296 -14.27 11.83 0.68
C PHE A 296 -13.40 11.34 -0.47
N CYS A 297 -12.12 11.68 -0.49
CA CYS A 297 -11.13 11.16 -1.43
C CYS A 297 -9.88 10.66 -0.69
N GLY A 298 -9.13 9.79 -1.34
CA GLY A 298 -7.93 9.17 -0.80
C GLY A 298 -7.66 7.84 -1.49
N ALA A 299 -6.40 7.44 -1.54
CA ALA A 299 -5.97 6.20 -2.20
C ALA A 299 -6.64 4.94 -1.61
N TYR A 300 -7.08 4.99 -0.35
CA TYR A 300 -7.77 3.89 0.33
C TYR A 300 -9.14 3.52 -0.26
N TRP A 301 -9.71 4.37 -1.13
CA TRP A 301 -10.92 4.02 -1.87
C TRP A 301 -10.68 3.05 -3.02
N TYR A 302 -9.39 2.77 -3.34
CA TYR A 302 -8.94 1.86 -4.39
C TYR A 302 -7.81 0.97 -3.87
N ASN A 303 -6.70 0.83 -4.61
CA ASN A 303 -5.61 -0.09 -4.27
C ASN A 303 -4.53 0.52 -3.34
N GLY A 304 -4.61 1.81 -3.01
CA GLY A 304 -3.70 2.48 -2.08
C GLY A 304 -2.47 3.13 -2.69
N PHE A 305 -2.41 3.33 -4.01
CA PHE A 305 -1.29 3.96 -4.71
C PHE A 305 -1.56 5.42 -5.07
N HIS A 306 -0.53 6.14 -5.54
CA HIS A 306 -0.64 7.55 -5.92
C HIS A 306 -1.74 7.79 -6.96
N GLU A 307 -1.80 6.96 -8.01
CA GLU A 307 -2.83 7.05 -9.06
C GLU A 307 -4.24 6.82 -8.50
N ASP A 308 -4.38 5.93 -7.52
CA ASP A 308 -5.66 5.71 -6.85
C ASP A 308 -6.11 6.95 -6.06
N GLY A 309 -5.14 7.68 -5.49
CA GLY A 309 -5.40 8.98 -4.86
C GLY A 309 -5.94 10.00 -5.85
N VAL A 310 -5.30 10.11 -7.02
CA VAL A 310 -5.74 10.99 -8.12
C VAL A 310 -7.12 10.57 -8.62
N THR A 311 -7.33 9.29 -8.93
CA THR A 311 -8.61 8.74 -9.38
C THR A 311 -9.73 9.07 -8.39
N SER A 312 -9.50 8.86 -7.10
CA SER A 312 -10.50 9.16 -6.07
C SER A 312 -10.82 10.66 -5.94
N ALA A 313 -9.86 11.53 -6.24
CA ALA A 313 -10.07 12.97 -6.28
C ALA A 313 -10.88 13.38 -7.52
N LEU A 314 -10.59 12.77 -8.68
CA LEU A 314 -11.35 13.00 -9.91
C LEU A 314 -12.81 12.58 -9.78
N ASP A 315 -13.10 11.47 -9.07
CA ASP A 315 -14.49 11.09 -8.75
C ASP A 315 -15.24 12.18 -7.97
N VAL A 316 -14.54 12.88 -7.07
CA VAL A 316 -15.13 14.03 -6.35
C VAL A 316 -15.26 15.22 -7.28
N CYS A 317 -14.24 15.57 -8.08
CA CYS A 317 -14.28 16.68 -9.03
C CYS A 317 -15.40 16.53 -10.06
N SER A 318 -15.66 15.31 -10.55
CA SER A 318 -16.75 15.04 -11.50
C SER A 318 -18.15 15.41 -10.96
N ARG A 319 -18.34 15.40 -9.64
CA ARG A 319 -19.59 15.86 -9.00
C ARG A 319 -19.79 17.37 -9.10
N PHE A 320 -18.74 18.11 -9.39
CA PHE A 320 -18.75 19.55 -9.64
C PHE A 320 -18.71 19.89 -11.14
N GLY A 321 -18.75 18.87 -12.01
CA GLY A 321 -18.66 19.04 -13.47
C GLY A 321 -17.23 19.28 -13.96
N GLU A 322 -16.22 19.03 -13.11
CA GLU A 322 -14.80 19.21 -13.46
C GLU A 322 -14.16 17.88 -13.84
N ALA A 323 -13.30 17.91 -14.86
CA ALA A 323 -12.50 16.80 -15.35
C ALA A 323 -11.09 17.26 -15.69
N LEU A 324 -10.11 16.31 -15.67
CA LEU A 324 -8.77 16.55 -16.21
C LEU A 324 -8.75 16.42 -17.74
#